data_c3f9309b04ba3e8597b4d7dd987b38a5
#
_entry.id   c3f9309b04ba3e8597b4d7dd987b38a5
#
_cell.length_a   1.000
_cell.length_b   1.000
_cell.length_c   1.000
_cell.angle_alpha   90.00
_cell.angle_beta   90.00
_cell.angle_gamma   90.00
#
_symmetry.space_group_name_H-M   'P 1'
#
loop_
_entity.id
_entity.type
_entity.pdbx_description
1 polymer ?
#
loop_
_entity_poly.entity_id
_entity_poly.type
_entity_poly.pdbx_seq_one_letter_code
_entity_poly.pdbx_strand_id
1 'polypeptide(L)'
;HLGGFSDPLMDCKECHERFRADKLIEDFCEEKGIELEGSVDGWSQEEMTAFIEEHQIPCPTCGKHNFTDIRQFNLMFKTFQGVTEDAKNTVYLRPETAQGIFVNFKNVQRTSRKKVPFGIGQIGKSFRNEITPGNFIFRTREFEQMEMEFFVVPGTDEEWHQYWIDTRTRWYTDLGINPENLRHYEHPKEKLSHYSKRTVDIEYKFGFQGSDWGELEGIANRTDFDLSAHAEHSGEDLSYFNQATGEKYVPYVIEPAAGLTRSLMCFLVDAYD
;
A
#
# COMPACT_ATOMS: atom_id res chain seq x y z
N HIS A 1 -5.64 9.29 6.48
CA HIS A 1 -5.34 9.15 5.04
C HIS A 1 -5.57 10.44 4.26
N LEU A 2 -6.67 11.16 4.51
CA LEU A 2 -7.08 12.30 3.68
C LEU A 2 -5.98 13.37 3.49
N GLY A 3 -5.14 13.58 4.48
CA GLY A 3 -4.07 14.59 4.45
C GLY A 3 -2.73 14.11 3.89
N GLY A 4 -2.54 12.81 3.69
CA GLY A 4 -1.24 12.24 3.32
C GLY A 4 -1.27 11.17 2.23
N PHE A 5 -2.45 10.85 1.69
CA PHE A 5 -2.61 9.84 0.66
C PHE A 5 -2.70 10.49 -0.72
N SER A 6 -1.54 10.85 -1.28
CA SER A 6 -1.46 11.56 -2.56
C SER A 6 -0.23 11.14 -3.35
N ASP A 7 -0.32 11.26 -4.69
CA ASP A 7 0.78 11.05 -5.62
C ASP A 7 1.12 12.35 -6.38
N PRO A 8 2.39 12.53 -6.78
CA PRO A 8 2.80 13.66 -7.61
C PRO A 8 2.33 13.45 -9.05
N LEU A 9 1.39 14.29 -9.50
CA LEU A 9 0.78 14.23 -10.83
C LEU A 9 1.30 15.32 -11.73
N MET A 10 1.60 14.98 -12.99
CA MET A 10 1.91 15.91 -14.07
C MET A 10 1.27 15.46 -15.38
N ASP A 11 0.98 16.42 -16.27
CA ASP A 11 0.43 16.15 -17.60
C ASP A 11 1.44 16.55 -18.67
N CYS A 12 1.49 15.81 -19.79
CA CYS A 12 2.14 16.27 -21.01
C CYS A 12 1.23 17.29 -21.68
N LYS A 13 1.76 18.49 -21.95
CA LYS A 13 1.00 19.57 -22.63
C LYS A 13 0.73 19.30 -24.12
N GLU A 14 1.46 18.35 -24.71
CA GLU A 14 1.35 18.03 -26.13
C GLU A 14 0.32 16.95 -26.43
N CYS A 15 0.38 15.82 -25.72
CA CYS A 15 -0.54 14.69 -25.94
C CYS A 15 -1.60 14.54 -24.86
N HIS A 16 -1.56 15.37 -23.82
CA HIS A 16 -2.49 15.39 -22.69
C HIS A 16 -2.53 14.12 -21.83
N GLU A 17 -1.53 13.25 -22.00
CA GLU A 17 -1.36 12.08 -21.11
C GLU A 17 -0.89 12.50 -19.72
N ARG A 18 -1.32 11.73 -18.72
CA ARG A 18 -1.03 11.95 -17.31
C ARG A 18 -0.03 10.94 -16.80
N PHE A 19 0.87 11.42 -15.94
CA PHE A 19 1.91 10.59 -15.35
C PHE A 19 2.09 10.90 -13.87
N ARG A 20 2.50 9.89 -13.12
CA ARG A 20 3.16 10.11 -11.84
C ARG A 20 4.58 10.58 -12.10
N ALA A 21 4.95 11.71 -11.52
CA ALA A 21 6.27 12.29 -11.76
C ALA A 21 7.41 11.41 -11.22
N ASP A 22 7.21 10.80 -10.04
CA ASP A 22 8.15 9.86 -9.44
C ASP A 22 8.39 8.64 -10.34
N LYS A 23 7.32 8.05 -10.89
CA LYS A 23 7.42 6.92 -11.80
C LYS A 23 8.08 7.28 -13.13
N LEU A 24 7.78 8.45 -13.67
CA LEU A 24 8.42 8.93 -14.89
C LEU A 24 9.95 9.00 -14.72
N ILE A 25 10.41 9.49 -13.57
CA ILE A 25 11.83 9.56 -13.24
C ILE A 25 12.44 8.17 -13.07
N GLU A 26 11.81 7.30 -12.29
CA GLU A 26 12.28 5.94 -12.05
C GLU A 26 12.42 5.15 -13.35
N ASP A 27 11.39 5.16 -14.20
CA ASP A 27 11.38 4.43 -15.48
C ASP A 27 12.46 4.98 -16.46
N PHE A 28 12.64 6.31 -16.51
CA PHE A 28 13.70 6.92 -17.29
C PHE A 28 15.10 6.51 -16.81
N CYS A 29 15.32 6.52 -15.49
CA CYS A 29 16.60 6.11 -14.92
C CYS A 29 16.91 4.64 -15.18
N GLU A 30 15.90 3.76 -15.05
CA GLU A 30 16.03 2.34 -15.37
C GLU A 30 16.41 2.14 -16.84
N GLU A 31 15.71 2.80 -17.76
CA GLU A 31 16.00 2.73 -19.22
C GLU A 31 17.40 3.22 -19.57
N LYS A 32 17.87 4.29 -18.91
CA LYS A 32 19.17 4.90 -19.18
C LYS A 32 20.31 4.33 -18.35
N GLY A 33 20.04 3.43 -17.42
CA GLY A 33 21.04 2.88 -16.51
C GLY A 33 21.62 3.92 -15.54
N ILE A 34 20.81 4.91 -15.14
CA ILE A 34 21.20 5.94 -14.16
C ILE A 34 20.92 5.39 -12.77
N GLU A 35 21.94 5.29 -11.93
CA GLU A 35 21.81 4.92 -10.53
C GLU A 35 21.31 6.12 -9.72
N LEU A 36 20.20 5.95 -9.00
CA LEU A 36 19.65 6.94 -8.08
C LEU A 36 20.12 6.67 -6.66
N GLU A 37 20.52 7.73 -5.95
CA GLU A 37 20.75 7.65 -4.51
C GLU A 37 19.40 7.66 -3.77
N GLY A 38 18.88 6.48 -3.45
CA GLY A 38 17.61 6.30 -2.77
C GLY A 38 16.39 6.28 -3.70
N SER A 39 15.21 6.42 -3.11
CA SER A 39 13.94 6.38 -3.83
C SER A 39 13.42 7.78 -4.16
N VAL A 40 12.86 7.93 -5.36
CA VAL A 40 12.24 9.19 -5.82
C VAL A 40 10.99 9.56 -4.99
N ASP A 41 10.34 8.60 -4.34
CA ASP A 41 9.16 8.86 -3.50
C ASP A 41 9.43 9.84 -2.34
N GLY A 42 10.66 9.94 -1.90
CA GLY A 42 11.07 10.89 -0.84
C GLY A 42 11.42 12.29 -1.34
N TRP A 43 11.42 12.51 -2.66
CA TRP A 43 11.81 13.79 -3.24
C TRP A 43 10.70 14.84 -3.14
N SER A 44 11.09 16.07 -2.99
CA SER A 44 10.16 17.20 -3.11
C SER A 44 9.72 17.40 -4.56
N GLN A 45 8.63 18.17 -4.75
CA GLN A 45 8.18 18.53 -6.12
C GLN A 45 9.24 19.30 -6.87
N GLU A 46 9.99 20.16 -6.17
CA GLU A 46 11.08 20.95 -6.72
C GLU A 46 12.24 20.07 -7.19
N GLU A 47 12.62 19.07 -6.42
CA GLU A 47 13.66 18.10 -6.80
C GLU A 47 13.26 17.26 -8.01
N MET A 48 12.01 16.76 -8.03
CA MET A 48 11.49 16.04 -9.20
C MET A 48 11.45 16.91 -10.44
N THR A 49 10.97 18.15 -10.33
CA THR A 49 10.91 19.10 -11.46
C THR A 49 12.31 19.41 -11.98
N ALA A 50 13.26 19.69 -11.10
CA ALA A 50 14.65 19.97 -11.47
C ALA A 50 15.29 18.79 -12.22
N PHE A 51 15.08 17.58 -11.76
CA PHE A 51 15.60 16.37 -12.40
C PHE A 51 15.00 16.15 -13.80
N ILE A 52 13.68 16.30 -13.93
CA ILE A 52 12.97 16.16 -15.20
C ILE A 52 13.47 17.19 -16.23
N GLU A 53 13.68 18.43 -15.80
CA GLU A 53 14.21 19.51 -16.66
C GLU A 53 15.68 19.29 -17.00
N GLU A 54 16.53 18.94 -16.04
CA GLU A 54 17.97 18.71 -16.26
C GLU A 54 18.21 17.59 -17.27
N HIS A 55 17.49 16.49 -17.15
CA HIS A 55 17.62 15.32 -18.02
C HIS A 55 16.76 15.40 -19.28
N GLN A 56 15.96 16.46 -19.45
CA GLN A 56 15.03 16.61 -20.57
C GLN A 56 14.22 15.34 -20.84
N ILE A 57 13.65 14.79 -19.77
CA ILE A 57 12.92 13.50 -19.82
C ILE A 57 11.78 13.63 -20.83
N PRO A 58 11.72 12.78 -21.87
CA PRO A 58 10.65 12.83 -22.85
C PRO A 58 9.38 12.19 -22.33
N CYS A 59 8.24 12.66 -22.81
CA CYS A 59 6.96 12.00 -22.60
C CYS A 59 7.00 10.57 -23.18
N PRO A 60 6.71 9.54 -22.42
CA PRO A 60 6.72 8.15 -22.92
C PRO A 60 5.78 7.92 -24.09
N THR A 61 4.70 8.70 -24.19
CA THR A 61 3.67 8.54 -25.22
C THR A 61 4.03 9.26 -26.52
N CYS A 62 4.43 10.54 -26.46
CA CYS A 62 4.65 11.34 -27.68
C CYS A 62 6.13 11.73 -27.91
N GLY A 63 7.02 11.40 -26.98
CA GLY A 63 8.46 11.67 -27.09
C GLY A 63 8.87 13.14 -26.89
N LYS A 64 7.93 14.05 -26.63
CA LYS A 64 8.21 15.46 -26.44
C LYS A 64 8.44 15.79 -24.96
N HIS A 65 9.28 16.78 -24.70
CA HIS A 65 9.51 17.30 -23.35
C HIS A 65 8.74 18.61 -23.17
N ASN A 66 7.51 18.53 -22.69
CA ASN A 66 6.68 19.70 -22.41
C ASN A 66 5.60 19.31 -21.38
N PHE A 67 5.92 19.48 -20.10
CA PHE A 67 5.05 19.04 -19.00
C PHE A 67 4.45 20.22 -18.23
N THR A 68 3.32 19.98 -17.57
CA THR A 68 2.76 20.88 -16.57
C THR A 68 3.58 20.83 -15.28
N ASP A 69 3.35 21.79 -14.39
CA ASP A 69 3.87 21.71 -13.03
C ASP A 69 3.34 20.46 -12.31
N ILE A 70 4.16 19.95 -11.39
CA ILE A 70 3.78 18.82 -10.55
C ILE A 70 2.78 19.32 -9.49
N ARG A 71 1.69 18.58 -9.33
CA ARG A 71 0.67 18.82 -8.29
C ARG A 71 0.41 17.55 -7.50
N GLN A 72 0.03 17.69 -6.24
CA GLN A 72 -0.40 16.54 -5.43
C GLN A 72 -1.81 16.12 -5.82
N PHE A 73 -1.97 14.87 -6.17
CA PHE A 73 -3.26 14.26 -6.50
C PHE A 73 -3.70 13.34 -5.37
N ASN A 74 -4.82 13.67 -4.71
CA ASN A 74 -5.35 12.87 -3.63
C ASN A 74 -5.95 11.57 -4.16
N LEU A 75 -5.47 10.43 -3.64
CA LEU A 75 -5.89 9.09 -4.04
C LEU A 75 -7.18 8.63 -3.33
N MET A 76 -7.68 9.40 -2.35
CA MET A 76 -8.96 9.11 -1.73
C MET A 76 -10.10 9.26 -2.74
N PHE A 77 -10.88 8.19 -2.92
CA PHE A 77 -12.01 8.22 -3.83
C PHE A 77 -13.13 9.04 -3.19
N LYS A 78 -13.37 10.22 -3.74
CA LYS A 78 -14.38 11.17 -3.28
C LYS A 78 -15.71 10.94 -3.97
N THR A 79 -16.79 10.96 -3.21
CA THR A 79 -18.16 10.94 -3.72
C THR A 79 -19.04 11.83 -2.85
N PHE A 80 -20.34 11.85 -3.10
CA PHE A 80 -21.29 12.60 -2.29
C PHE A 80 -22.52 11.74 -1.97
N GLN A 81 -23.18 12.08 -0.89
CA GLN A 81 -24.39 11.44 -0.42
C GLN A 81 -25.57 12.44 -0.49
N GLY A 82 -26.71 12.00 -1.01
CA GLY A 82 -27.89 12.85 -1.19
C GLY A 82 -28.02 13.40 -2.61
N VAL A 83 -28.87 14.44 -2.77
CA VAL A 83 -29.28 14.97 -4.09
C VAL A 83 -28.39 16.12 -4.59
N THR A 84 -27.55 16.69 -3.72
CA THR A 84 -26.67 17.81 -4.08
C THR A 84 -25.23 17.50 -3.79
N GLU A 85 -24.36 17.86 -4.74
CA GLU A 85 -22.92 17.74 -4.59
C GLU A 85 -22.35 19.00 -3.91
N ASP A 86 -22.31 18.98 -2.59
CA ASP A 86 -21.76 20.06 -1.78
C ASP A 86 -20.78 19.53 -0.70
N ALA A 87 -20.08 20.44 -0.05
CA ALA A 87 -19.08 20.09 0.96
C ALA A 87 -19.65 19.31 2.16
N LYS A 88 -20.91 19.51 2.49
CA LYS A 88 -21.58 18.84 3.63
C LYS A 88 -21.96 17.40 3.30
N ASN A 89 -22.19 17.12 2.02
CA ASN A 89 -22.60 15.83 1.51
C ASN A 89 -21.40 15.02 0.96
N THR A 90 -20.21 15.59 0.97
CA THR A 90 -18.99 14.91 0.51
C THR A 90 -18.61 13.78 1.46
N VAL A 91 -18.38 12.60 0.89
CA VAL A 91 -17.86 11.42 1.60
C VAL A 91 -16.66 10.84 0.83
N TYR A 92 -15.79 10.15 1.56
CA TYR A 92 -14.66 9.46 0.98
C TYR A 92 -14.81 7.97 1.21
N LEU A 93 -14.56 7.18 0.17
CA LEU A 93 -14.56 5.73 0.27
C LEU A 93 -13.23 5.26 0.87
N ARG A 94 -13.28 4.17 1.64
CA ARG A 94 -12.09 3.65 2.32
C ARG A 94 -11.03 3.15 1.31
N PRO A 95 -9.75 3.52 1.48
CA PRO A 95 -8.66 3.05 0.61
C PRO A 95 -8.06 1.72 1.05
N GLU A 96 -8.44 1.24 2.25
CA GLU A 96 -8.00 -0.01 2.86
C GLU A 96 -9.05 -0.51 3.85
N THR A 97 -8.99 -1.80 4.18
CA THR A 97 -9.89 -2.41 5.17
C THR A 97 -9.36 -2.33 6.60
N ALA A 98 -8.09 -1.97 6.77
CA ALA A 98 -7.37 -1.96 8.05
C ALA A 98 -8.05 -1.13 9.14
N GLN A 99 -8.50 0.07 8.81
CA GLN A 99 -9.04 1.01 9.81
C GLN A 99 -10.31 0.48 10.50
N GLY A 100 -11.17 -0.21 9.76
CA GLY A 100 -12.33 -0.88 10.33
C GLY A 100 -11.96 -1.98 11.33
N ILE A 101 -10.86 -2.68 11.10
CA ILE A 101 -10.32 -3.68 12.01
C ILE A 101 -9.83 -3.03 13.31
N PHE A 102 -9.08 -1.94 13.22
CA PHE A 102 -8.57 -1.21 14.40
C PHE A 102 -9.69 -0.66 15.27
N VAL A 103 -10.72 -0.08 14.66
CA VAL A 103 -11.92 0.40 15.38
C VAL A 103 -12.59 -0.72 16.16
N ASN A 104 -12.62 -1.93 15.62
CA ASN A 104 -13.25 -3.09 16.23
C ASN A 104 -12.32 -3.93 17.12
N PHE A 105 -11.07 -3.55 17.29
CA PHE A 105 -10.08 -4.34 18.03
C PHE A 105 -10.57 -4.77 19.40
N LYS A 106 -11.01 -3.83 20.24
CA LYS A 106 -11.49 -4.13 21.60
C LYS A 106 -12.75 -4.98 21.62
N ASN A 107 -13.67 -4.71 20.71
CA ASN A 107 -14.91 -5.48 20.60
C ASN A 107 -14.62 -6.94 20.26
N VAL A 108 -13.81 -7.19 19.24
CA VAL A 108 -13.42 -8.55 18.83
C VAL A 108 -12.63 -9.26 19.95
N GLN A 109 -11.66 -8.58 20.54
CA GLN A 109 -10.84 -9.14 21.62
C GLN A 109 -11.70 -9.60 22.80
N ARG A 110 -12.66 -8.79 23.23
CA ARG A 110 -13.57 -9.10 24.35
C ARG A 110 -14.54 -10.21 24.00
N THR A 111 -15.25 -10.10 22.89
CA THR A 111 -16.29 -11.06 22.51
C THR A 111 -15.73 -12.43 22.16
N SER A 112 -14.56 -12.49 21.54
CA SER A 112 -13.88 -13.73 21.19
C SER A 112 -12.96 -14.26 22.31
N ARG A 113 -12.77 -13.50 23.39
CA ARG A 113 -11.85 -13.81 24.50
C ARG A 113 -10.44 -14.14 24.04
N LYS A 114 -9.97 -13.46 22.98
CA LYS A 114 -8.64 -13.70 22.42
C LYS A 114 -7.54 -13.10 23.30
N LYS A 115 -6.42 -13.80 23.33
CA LYS A 115 -5.17 -13.34 23.96
C LYS A 115 -4.19 -12.96 22.86
N VAL A 116 -3.39 -11.93 23.12
CA VAL A 116 -2.26 -11.56 22.24
C VAL A 116 -1.20 -12.67 22.31
N PRO A 117 -0.65 -13.17 21.18
CA PRO A 117 -0.89 -12.70 19.81
C PRO A 117 -2.17 -13.29 19.18
N PHE A 118 -2.88 -12.48 18.41
CA PHE A 118 -4.00 -12.95 17.58
C PHE A 118 -4.21 -12.01 16.40
N GLY A 119 -4.87 -12.49 15.37
CA GLY A 119 -5.17 -11.72 14.17
C GLY A 119 -6.66 -11.54 13.93
N ILE A 120 -7.01 -10.47 13.25
CA ILE A 120 -8.33 -10.19 12.70
C ILE A 120 -8.17 -10.03 11.21
N GLY A 121 -8.78 -10.92 10.44
CA GLY A 121 -8.78 -10.87 8.98
C GLY A 121 -10.09 -10.34 8.43
N GLN A 122 -10.01 -9.64 7.31
CA GLN A 122 -11.16 -9.16 6.56
C GLN A 122 -10.92 -9.27 5.07
N ILE A 123 -11.95 -9.70 4.35
CA ILE A 123 -12.05 -9.59 2.90
C ILE A 123 -13.14 -8.57 2.62
N GLY A 124 -12.81 -7.55 1.83
CA GLY A 124 -13.76 -6.49 1.53
C GLY A 124 -13.27 -5.54 0.46
N LYS A 125 -14.16 -4.68 0.00
CA LYS A 125 -13.86 -3.69 -1.02
C LYS A 125 -13.07 -2.52 -0.45
N SER A 126 -12.10 -2.07 -1.25
CA SER A 126 -11.35 -0.83 -1.07
C SER A 126 -11.36 -0.03 -2.36
N PHE A 127 -11.13 1.28 -2.23
CA PHE A 127 -11.28 2.23 -3.33
C PHE A 127 -10.09 3.18 -3.34
N ARG A 128 -9.44 3.31 -4.49
CA ARG A 128 -8.36 4.27 -4.69
C ARG A 128 -8.57 4.96 -6.03
N ASN A 129 -8.56 6.28 -6.02
CA ASN A 129 -8.72 7.06 -7.24
C ASN A 129 -7.43 7.04 -8.06
N GLU A 130 -7.06 5.86 -8.56
CA GLU A 130 -5.83 5.63 -9.30
C GLU A 130 -5.73 6.56 -10.51
N ILE A 131 -4.55 7.17 -10.71
CA ILE A 131 -4.27 8.05 -11.83
C ILE A 131 -4.28 7.25 -13.14
N THR A 132 -3.61 6.10 -13.15
CA THR A 132 -3.45 5.22 -14.31
C THR A 132 -3.84 3.78 -13.99
N PRO A 133 -5.15 3.46 -13.96
CA PRO A 133 -5.58 2.06 -13.91
C PRO A 133 -5.06 1.31 -15.13
N GLY A 134 -4.80 0.03 -14.99
CA GLY A 134 -4.29 -0.75 -16.11
C GLY A 134 -3.97 -2.20 -15.77
N ASN A 135 -3.43 -2.91 -16.76
CA ASN A 135 -3.08 -4.32 -16.64
C ASN A 135 -4.26 -5.17 -16.16
N PHE A 136 -5.41 -5.01 -16.83
CA PHE A 136 -6.66 -5.70 -16.55
C PHE A 136 -7.09 -5.47 -15.08
N ILE A 137 -7.17 -6.50 -14.26
CA ILE A 137 -7.58 -6.39 -12.84
C ILE A 137 -6.42 -6.13 -11.88
N PHE A 138 -5.20 -5.96 -12.39
CA PHE A 138 -4.04 -5.68 -11.55
C PHE A 138 -4.16 -4.35 -10.82
N ARG A 139 -4.61 -3.29 -11.52
CA ARG A 139 -4.78 -1.95 -10.95
C ARG A 139 -6.10 -1.35 -11.37
N THR A 140 -7.05 -1.33 -10.45
CA THR A 140 -8.40 -0.82 -10.62
C THR A 140 -8.73 0.18 -9.51
N ARG A 141 -9.74 1.02 -9.72
CA ARG A 141 -10.18 2.00 -8.72
C ARG A 141 -11.04 1.39 -7.62
N GLU A 142 -11.73 0.31 -7.92
CA GLU A 142 -12.47 -0.52 -6.97
C GLU A 142 -11.88 -1.93 -7.01
N PHE A 143 -11.49 -2.47 -5.87
CA PHE A 143 -10.87 -3.79 -5.76
C PHE A 143 -11.25 -4.47 -4.46
N GLU A 144 -11.06 -5.77 -4.41
CA GLU A 144 -11.20 -6.54 -3.18
C GLU A 144 -9.84 -6.79 -2.55
N GLN A 145 -9.75 -6.46 -1.28
CA GLN A 145 -8.59 -6.70 -0.42
C GLN A 145 -8.86 -7.86 0.53
N MET A 146 -7.84 -8.68 0.77
CA MET A 146 -7.79 -9.58 1.93
C MET A 146 -6.63 -9.14 2.81
N GLU A 147 -6.96 -8.71 4.00
CA GLU A 147 -6.06 -8.02 4.91
C GLU A 147 -6.24 -8.57 6.32
N MET A 148 -5.13 -8.77 7.01
CA MET A 148 -5.11 -9.21 8.40
C MET A 148 -4.29 -8.23 9.22
N GLU A 149 -4.84 -7.86 10.38
CA GLU A 149 -4.08 -7.16 11.41
C GLU A 149 -3.75 -8.16 12.52
N PHE A 150 -2.48 -8.47 12.65
CA PHE A 150 -1.97 -9.43 13.64
C PHE A 150 -1.33 -8.67 14.79
N PHE A 151 -1.96 -8.78 15.95
CA PHE A 151 -1.61 -8.03 17.16
C PHE A 151 -0.61 -8.82 18.00
N VAL A 152 0.52 -8.18 18.31
CA VAL A 152 1.65 -8.81 19.02
C VAL A 152 2.13 -7.96 20.20
N VAL A 153 2.84 -8.61 21.12
CA VAL A 153 3.54 -7.93 22.21
C VAL A 153 4.64 -7.02 21.64
N PRO A 154 4.71 -5.73 22.05
CA PRO A 154 5.81 -4.86 21.67
C PRO A 154 7.17 -5.48 21.98
N GLY A 155 8.11 -5.41 21.04
CA GLY A 155 9.42 -6.06 21.13
C GLY A 155 9.49 -7.45 20.49
N THR A 156 8.34 -8.10 20.20
CA THR A 156 8.26 -9.35 19.45
C THR A 156 7.88 -9.13 17.97
N ASP A 157 7.68 -7.90 17.60
CA ASP A 157 7.17 -7.47 16.28
C ASP A 157 8.10 -7.85 15.12
N GLU A 158 9.42 -7.74 15.28
CA GLU A 158 10.37 -8.08 14.21
C GLU A 158 10.38 -9.58 13.90
N GLU A 159 10.31 -10.42 14.94
CA GLU A 159 10.23 -11.87 14.80
C GLU A 159 8.91 -12.29 14.14
N TRP A 160 7.78 -11.72 14.58
CA TRP A 160 6.48 -11.98 13.96
C TRP A 160 6.37 -11.46 12.55
N HIS A 161 7.02 -10.33 12.23
CA HIS A 161 7.08 -9.82 10.87
C HIS A 161 7.78 -10.82 9.94
N GLN A 162 8.94 -11.33 10.33
CA GLN A 162 9.63 -12.35 9.54
C GLN A 162 8.81 -13.65 9.43
N TYR A 163 8.17 -14.07 10.51
CA TYR A 163 7.28 -15.24 10.50
C TYR A 163 6.18 -15.11 9.44
N TRP A 164 5.52 -13.94 9.35
CA TRP A 164 4.45 -13.74 8.38
C TRP A 164 4.98 -13.57 6.95
N ILE A 165 6.14 -12.98 6.75
CA ILE A 165 6.80 -12.96 5.44
C ILE A 165 7.01 -14.39 4.93
N ASP A 166 7.60 -15.27 5.74
CA ASP A 166 7.87 -16.66 5.39
C ASP A 166 6.59 -17.47 5.22
N THR A 167 5.64 -17.30 6.11
CA THR A 167 4.36 -18.03 6.09
C THR A 167 3.53 -17.65 4.88
N ARG A 168 3.44 -16.38 4.55
CA ARG A 168 2.67 -15.92 3.38
C ARG A 168 3.35 -16.32 2.07
N THR A 169 4.65 -16.26 2.00
CA THR A 169 5.39 -16.75 0.81
C THR A 169 5.13 -18.23 0.57
N ARG A 170 5.22 -19.05 1.63
CA ARG A 170 4.90 -20.49 1.53
C ARG A 170 3.45 -20.76 1.14
N TRP A 171 2.51 -19.93 1.58
CA TRP A 171 1.11 -20.09 1.21
C TRP A 171 0.91 -20.08 -0.31
N TYR A 172 1.60 -19.18 -1.02
CA TYR A 172 1.55 -19.14 -2.48
C TYR A 172 2.20 -20.37 -3.11
N THR A 173 3.37 -20.75 -2.65
CA THR A 173 4.09 -21.90 -3.22
C THR A 173 3.39 -23.23 -2.90
N ASP A 174 2.83 -23.39 -1.71
CA ASP A 174 2.05 -24.57 -1.32
C ASP A 174 0.77 -24.73 -2.14
N LEU A 175 0.22 -23.63 -2.65
CA LEU A 175 -0.93 -23.61 -3.56
C LEU A 175 -0.54 -23.75 -5.04
N GLY A 176 0.73 -23.90 -5.35
CA GLY A 176 1.21 -24.24 -6.70
C GLY A 176 1.86 -23.10 -7.47
N ILE A 177 2.01 -21.91 -6.91
CA ILE A 177 2.77 -20.83 -7.56
C ILE A 177 4.24 -21.24 -7.68
N ASN A 178 4.80 -21.11 -8.88
CA ASN A 178 6.21 -21.39 -9.14
C ASN A 178 7.08 -20.42 -8.31
N PRO A 179 7.96 -20.94 -7.42
CA PRO A 179 8.81 -20.08 -6.58
C PRO A 179 9.78 -19.21 -7.38
N GLU A 180 10.13 -19.58 -8.61
CA GLU A 180 10.97 -18.73 -9.49
C GLU A 180 10.24 -17.46 -9.97
N ASN A 181 8.91 -17.45 -9.90
CA ASN A 181 8.08 -16.32 -10.24
C ASN A 181 7.72 -15.43 -9.02
N LEU A 182 8.27 -15.76 -7.86
CA LEU A 182 8.13 -14.95 -6.63
C LEU A 182 9.46 -14.36 -6.23
N ARG A 183 9.43 -13.14 -5.70
CA ARG A 183 10.58 -12.52 -5.04
C ARG A 183 10.11 -11.62 -3.89
N HIS A 184 11.03 -11.30 -2.99
CA HIS A 184 10.80 -10.29 -1.97
C HIS A 184 11.39 -8.96 -2.41
N TYR A 185 10.64 -7.89 -2.15
CA TYR A 185 11.12 -6.52 -2.28
C TYR A 185 11.00 -5.83 -0.93
N GLU A 186 12.13 -5.50 -0.34
CA GLU A 186 12.17 -4.74 0.89
C GLU A 186 12.11 -3.25 0.59
N HIS A 187 11.12 -2.55 1.14
CA HIS A 187 11.00 -1.12 0.97
C HIS A 187 12.17 -0.40 1.63
N PRO A 188 12.90 0.46 0.90
CA PRO A 188 13.89 1.32 1.51
C PRO A 188 13.21 2.28 2.49
N LYS A 189 13.97 2.79 3.47
CA LYS A 189 13.42 3.62 4.55
C LYS A 189 12.65 4.84 4.05
N GLU A 190 13.09 5.41 2.94
CA GLU A 190 12.51 6.59 2.30
C GLU A 190 11.11 6.30 1.70
N LYS A 191 10.83 5.04 1.35
CA LYS A 191 9.54 4.59 0.81
C LYS A 191 8.55 4.14 1.87
N LEU A 192 8.97 4.01 3.13
CA LEU A 192 8.09 3.52 4.17
C LEU A 192 6.93 4.50 4.41
N SER A 193 5.71 3.96 4.49
CA SER A 193 4.56 4.73 4.95
C SER A 193 4.81 5.22 6.38
N HIS A 194 4.19 6.35 6.74
CA HIS A 194 4.38 7.00 8.05
C HIS A 194 4.08 6.08 9.26
N TYR A 195 3.30 5.04 9.07
CA TYR A 195 2.94 4.05 10.10
C TYR A 195 3.88 2.84 10.14
N SER A 196 4.78 2.66 9.17
CA SER A 196 5.54 1.43 9.01
C SER A 196 6.98 1.57 9.51
N LYS A 197 7.40 0.60 10.31
CA LYS A 197 8.79 0.40 10.74
C LYS A 197 9.59 -0.36 9.67
N ARG A 198 8.96 -1.33 9.01
CA ARG A 198 9.50 -2.15 7.94
C ARG A 198 8.37 -2.69 7.08
N THR A 199 8.54 -2.70 5.77
CA THR A 199 7.61 -3.31 4.82
C THR A 199 8.38 -4.17 3.82
N VAL A 200 7.88 -5.37 3.59
CA VAL A 200 8.38 -6.29 2.56
C VAL A 200 7.22 -6.67 1.67
N ASP A 201 7.39 -6.49 0.35
CA ASP A 201 6.42 -6.98 -0.62
C ASP A 201 6.83 -8.37 -1.12
N ILE A 202 5.82 -9.23 -1.28
CA ILE A 202 5.93 -10.42 -2.12
C ILE A 202 5.52 -9.96 -3.51
N GLU A 203 6.45 -10.03 -4.47
CA GLU A 203 6.20 -9.70 -5.86
C GLU A 203 6.09 -10.97 -6.71
N TYR A 204 5.22 -10.91 -7.71
CA TYR A 204 5.04 -11.96 -8.70
C TYR A 204 5.46 -11.45 -10.09
N LYS A 205 6.04 -12.34 -10.90
CA LYS A 205 6.47 -12.05 -12.27
C LYS A 205 5.27 -12.14 -13.22
N PHE A 206 4.50 -11.07 -13.31
CA PHE A 206 3.33 -10.99 -14.20
C PHE A 206 3.70 -10.88 -15.68
N GLY A 207 4.89 -10.40 -16.00
CA GLY A 207 5.34 -10.19 -17.38
C GLY A 207 4.70 -8.96 -18.04
N PHE A 208 4.43 -7.90 -17.29
CA PHE A 208 3.89 -6.67 -17.85
C PHE A 208 4.89 -5.94 -18.74
N GLN A 209 4.37 -5.20 -19.73
CA GLN A 209 5.20 -4.34 -20.55
C GLN A 209 5.79 -3.21 -19.68
N GLY A 210 7.11 -3.09 -19.68
CA GLY A 210 7.86 -2.10 -18.91
C GLY A 210 8.32 -2.54 -17.52
N SER A 211 7.65 -3.52 -16.90
CA SER A 211 8.09 -4.14 -15.65
C SER A 211 7.54 -5.55 -15.52
N ASP A 212 8.42 -6.53 -15.44
CA ASP A 212 8.00 -7.93 -15.30
C ASP A 212 7.32 -8.21 -13.95
N TRP A 213 7.76 -7.53 -12.89
CA TRP A 213 7.36 -7.79 -11.53
C TRP A 213 6.31 -6.82 -11.03
N GLY A 214 5.34 -7.34 -10.30
CA GLY A 214 4.30 -6.55 -9.63
C GLY A 214 4.05 -7.01 -8.22
N GLU A 215 3.67 -6.08 -7.35
CA GLU A 215 3.30 -6.38 -5.97
C GLU A 215 2.09 -7.31 -5.92
N LEU A 216 2.23 -8.42 -5.21
CA LEU A 216 1.17 -9.39 -4.95
C LEU A 216 0.61 -9.21 -3.53
N GLU A 217 1.48 -9.08 -2.55
CA GLU A 217 1.13 -8.91 -1.13
C GLU A 217 2.16 -8.02 -0.45
N GLY A 218 1.70 -7.03 0.32
CA GLY A 218 2.54 -6.23 1.19
C GLY A 218 2.46 -6.74 2.63
N ILE A 219 3.60 -6.86 3.31
CA ILE A 219 3.66 -7.27 4.71
C ILE A 219 4.39 -6.19 5.50
N ALA A 220 3.62 -5.42 6.28
CA ALA A 220 4.10 -4.26 7.01
C ALA A 220 4.15 -4.52 8.52
N ASN A 221 5.18 -3.98 9.17
CA ASN A 221 5.21 -3.80 10.61
C ASN A 221 4.71 -2.38 10.90
N ARG A 222 3.46 -2.27 11.31
CA ARG A 222 2.77 -0.98 11.55
C ARG A 222 3.03 -0.43 12.95
N THR A 223 3.75 -1.13 13.80
CA THR A 223 3.95 -0.78 15.21
C THR A 223 2.62 -0.60 15.96
N ASP A 224 2.55 0.29 16.92
CA ASP A 224 1.33 0.68 17.63
C ASP A 224 0.66 1.92 17.03
N PHE A 225 1.11 2.36 15.86
CA PHE A 225 0.70 3.64 15.27
C PHE A 225 -0.82 3.79 15.17
N ASP A 226 -1.51 2.81 14.57
CA ASP A 226 -2.95 2.92 14.32
C ASP A 226 -3.77 2.87 15.59
N LEU A 227 -3.52 1.90 16.48
CA LEU A 227 -4.25 1.81 17.75
C LEU A 227 -4.00 3.04 18.63
N SER A 228 -2.78 3.54 18.68
CA SER A 228 -2.44 4.76 19.41
C SER A 228 -3.13 5.99 18.83
N ALA A 229 -3.17 6.14 17.50
CA ALA A 229 -3.86 7.24 16.84
C ALA A 229 -5.39 7.19 17.09
N HIS A 230 -5.99 6.01 16.97
CA HIS A 230 -7.41 5.85 17.26
C HIS A 230 -7.73 6.11 18.73
N ALA A 231 -6.89 5.67 19.67
CA ALA A 231 -7.06 5.93 21.09
C ALA A 231 -6.97 7.44 21.41
N GLU A 232 -5.98 8.12 20.88
CA GLU A 232 -5.78 9.56 21.08
C GLU A 232 -6.97 10.38 20.57
N HIS A 233 -7.43 10.12 19.35
CA HIS A 233 -8.49 10.91 18.72
C HIS A 233 -9.90 10.58 19.22
N SER A 234 -10.14 9.35 19.67
CA SER A 234 -11.43 8.93 20.21
C SER A 234 -11.58 9.13 21.72
N GLY A 235 -10.47 9.18 22.46
CA GLY A 235 -10.43 9.12 23.91
C GLY A 235 -10.69 7.71 24.47
N GLU A 236 -10.80 6.69 23.62
CA GLU A 236 -11.02 5.29 24.02
C GLU A 236 -9.71 4.58 24.35
N ASP A 237 -9.74 3.70 25.34
CA ASP A 237 -8.58 2.84 25.69
C ASP A 237 -8.53 1.62 24.77
N LEU A 238 -7.60 1.59 23.82
CA LEU A 238 -7.34 0.48 22.91
C LEU A 238 -6.14 -0.39 23.37
N SER A 239 -5.70 -0.26 24.60
CA SER A 239 -4.66 -1.13 25.14
C SER A 239 -5.19 -2.55 25.44
N TYR A 240 -4.27 -3.49 25.49
CA TYR A 240 -4.51 -4.86 25.93
C TYR A 240 -3.99 -5.06 27.34
N PHE A 241 -4.79 -5.72 28.20
CA PHE A 241 -4.40 -6.11 29.54
C PHE A 241 -4.17 -7.61 29.60
N ASN A 242 -2.94 -8.03 29.90
CA ASN A 242 -2.60 -9.43 30.10
C ASN A 242 -2.88 -9.83 31.57
N GLN A 243 -3.95 -10.56 31.77
CA GLN A 243 -4.35 -10.98 33.12
C GLN A 243 -3.34 -11.91 33.81
N ALA A 244 -2.55 -12.66 33.04
CA ALA A 244 -1.56 -13.57 33.59
C ALA A 244 -0.32 -12.87 34.14
N THR A 245 0.11 -11.78 33.50
CA THR A 245 1.31 -11.01 33.87
C THR A 245 1.00 -9.70 34.59
N GLY A 246 -0.22 -9.20 34.47
CA GLY A 246 -0.63 -7.89 34.97
C GLY A 246 -0.15 -6.73 34.11
N GLU A 247 0.43 -7.00 32.95
CA GLU A 247 0.95 -5.98 32.06
C GLU A 247 -0.15 -5.36 31.17
N LYS A 248 -0.03 -4.07 30.95
CA LYS A 248 -0.91 -3.32 30.07
C LYS A 248 -0.07 -2.61 29.01
N TYR A 249 -0.42 -2.79 27.73
CA TYR A 249 0.29 -2.19 26.61
C TYR A 249 -0.63 -2.02 25.40
N VAL A 250 -0.24 -1.14 24.49
CA VAL A 250 -0.84 -1.06 23.16
C VAL A 250 -0.11 -2.07 22.26
N PRO A 251 -0.80 -3.07 21.70
CA PRO A 251 -0.15 -4.04 20.82
C PRO A 251 0.51 -3.42 19.61
N TYR A 252 1.59 -4.03 19.15
CA TYR A 252 2.13 -3.79 17.82
C TYR A 252 1.39 -4.63 16.79
N VAL A 253 1.42 -4.21 15.53
CA VAL A 253 0.62 -4.80 14.46
C VAL A 253 1.51 -5.23 13.31
N ILE A 254 1.34 -6.47 12.88
CA ILE A 254 1.89 -6.99 11.63
C ILE A 254 0.74 -7.17 10.65
N GLU A 255 0.87 -6.59 9.48
CA GLU A 255 -0.17 -6.54 8.46
C GLU A 255 0.25 -7.23 7.18
N PRO A 256 -0.15 -8.46 6.93
CA PRO A 256 -0.23 -9.02 5.59
C PRO A 256 -1.47 -8.50 4.87
N ALA A 257 -1.28 -7.90 3.70
CA ALA A 257 -2.34 -7.32 2.87
C ALA A 257 -2.16 -7.69 1.41
N ALA A 258 -3.11 -8.41 0.85
CA ALA A 258 -3.11 -8.81 -0.55
C ALA A 258 -4.38 -8.34 -1.27
N GLY A 259 -4.26 -8.04 -2.56
CA GLY A 259 -5.42 -7.86 -3.43
C GLY A 259 -6.03 -9.22 -3.76
N LEU A 260 -7.30 -9.45 -3.41
CA LEU A 260 -7.97 -10.72 -3.71
C LEU A 260 -8.07 -10.96 -5.23
N THR A 261 -8.54 -9.96 -5.98
CA THR A 261 -8.63 -10.02 -7.44
C THR A 261 -7.26 -10.13 -8.10
N ARG A 262 -6.26 -9.44 -7.57
CA ARG A 262 -4.87 -9.54 -8.04
C ARG A 262 -4.29 -10.93 -7.78
N SER A 263 -4.58 -11.55 -6.65
CA SER A 263 -4.19 -12.92 -6.34
C SER A 263 -4.84 -13.93 -7.29
N LEU A 264 -6.12 -13.75 -7.61
CA LEU A 264 -6.80 -14.55 -8.61
C LEU A 264 -6.07 -14.48 -9.97
N MET A 265 -5.72 -13.27 -10.41
CA MET A 265 -4.96 -13.06 -11.64
C MET A 265 -3.60 -13.77 -11.58
N CYS A 266 -2.89 -13.69 -10.47
CA CYS A 266 -1.60 -14.37 -10.26
C CYS A 266 -1.75 -15.89 -10.44
N PHE A 267 -2.71 -16.51 -9.77
CA PHE A 267 -2.93 -17.97 -9.89
C PHE A 267 -3.30 -18.39 -11.31
N LEU A 268 -4.12 -17.61 -12.01
CA LEU A 268 -4.49 -17.90 -13.40
C LEU A 268 -3.31 -17.76 -14.34
N VAL A 269 -2.51 -16.71 -14.20
CA VAL A 269 -1.32 -16.49 -15.05
C VAL A 269 -0.27 -17.57 -14.83
N ASP A 270 -0.03 -17.95 -13.57
CA ASP A 270 0.98 -18.96 -13.24
C ASP A 270 0.56 -20.38 -13.69
N ALA A 271 -0.73 -20.65 -13.72
CA ALA A 271 -1.29 -21.94 -14.16
C ALA A 271 -1.51 -22.04 -15.68
N TYR A 272 -1.34 -20.95 -16.42
CA TYR A 272 -1.53 -20.93 -17.86
C TYR A 272 -0.29 -21.48 -18.57
N ASP A 273 -0.51 -22.49 -19.45
CA ASP A 273 0.52 -23.16 -20.30
C ASP A 273 0.63 -22.50 -21.69
#